data_5f0e2fd72b6a2c2281649694a4f4e249
#
_entry.id   5f0e2fd72b6a2c2281649694a4f4e249
#
_cell.length_a   1.000
_cell.length_b   1.000
_cell.length_c   1.000
_cell.angle_alpha   90.00
_cell.angle_beta   90.00
_cell.angle_gamma   90.00
#
_symmetry.space_group_name_H-M   'P 1'
#
loop_
_entity.id
_entity.type
_entity.pdbx_description
1 polymer ?
#
loop_
_entity_poly.entity_id
_entity_poly.type
_entity_poly.pdbx_seq_one_letter_code
_entity_poly.pdbx_strand_id
1 'polypeptide(L)'
;GGALGRNEATGRGVMFTTRNIMKKMGMEMKGTDVAVQGMGNVGSITAKLLHQEGMKVVAVSDVSGGVYKKDGLDIPAILAYLGKDRKNLLSGYEEEGMTRITNEELLELPVTVLVPAALENQINGTNADKIQAKLIVEAANIPTTPEADEILRRKGIDVAVDFISNL
;
A
#
# COMPACT_ATOMS: atom_id res chain seq x y z
N GLY A 1 -20.82 -11.92 -6.56
CA GLY A 1 -19.76 -12.60 -6.64
C GLY A 1 -18.62 -12.21 -7.57
N GLY A 2 -17.99 -13.22 -8.08
CA GLY A 2 -16.94 -13.08 -9.06
C GLY A 2 -15.75 -12.25 -8.61
N ALA A 3 -15.25 -11.43 -9.53
CA ALA A 3 -14.03 -10.66 -9.32
C ALA A 3 -14.17 -9.60 -8.23
N LEU A 4 -15.34 -8.95 -8.10
CA LEU A 4 -15.57 -7.91 -7.09
C LEU A 4 -15.48 -8.48 -5.68
N GLY A 5 -16.13 -9.62 -5.42
CA GLY A 5 -16.06 -10.26 -4.10
C GLY A 5 -14.65 -10.72 -3.76
N ARG A 6 -13.91 -11.20 -4.75
CA ARG A 6 -12.52 -11.63 -4.58
C ARG A 6 -11.62 -10.45 -4.24
N ASN A 7 -11.78 -9.32 -4.92
CA ASN A 7 -10.99 -8.12 -4.67
C ASN A 7 -11.27 -7.54 -3.28
N GLU A 8 -12.53 -7.52 -2.85
CA GLU A 8 -12.90 -7.09 -1.50
C GLU A 8 -12.31 -8.02 -0.45
N ALA A 9 -12.39 -9.34 -0.67
CA ALA A 9 -11.82 -10.32 0.24
C ALA A 9 -10.30 -10.15 0.36
N THR A 10 -9.61 -9.90 -0.76
CA THR A 10 -8.17 -9.68 -0.75
C THR A 10 -7.82 -8.42 0.02
N GLY A 11 -8.50 -7.31 -0.24
CA GLY A 11 -8.26 -6.05 0.48
C GLY A 11 -8.53 -6.18 1.98
N ARG A 12 -9.59 -6.87 2.34
CA ARG A 12 -9.94 -7.14 3.74
C ARG A 12 -8.89 -8.02 4.40
N GLY A 13 -8.42 -9.05 3.69
CA GLY A 13 -7.36 -9.93 4.18
C GLY A 13 -6.06 -9.18 4.44
N VAL A 14 -5.69 -8.27 3.54
CA VAL A 14 -4.51 -7.41 3.73
C VAL A 14 -4.67 -6.55 4.99
N MET A 15 -5.84 -5.98 5.20
CA MET A 15 -6.10 -5.17 6.41
C MET A 15 -5.96 -6.03 7.67
N PHE A 16 -6.55 -7.22 7.69
CA PHE A 16 -6.44 -8.11 8.86
C PHE A 16 -5.02 -8.57 9.10
N THR A 17 -4.27 -8.90 8.04
CA THR A 17 -2.86 -9.29 8.14
C THR A 17 -2.05 -8.13 8.72
N THR A 18 -2.27 -6.92 8.22
CA THR A 18 -1.60 -5.72 8.72
C THR A 18 -1.88 -5.54 10.21
N ARG A 19 -3.14 -5.62 10.61
CA ARG A 19 -3.55 -5.49 12.02
C ARG A 19 -2.84 -6.51 12.90
N ASN A 20 -2.86 -7.76 12.48
CA ASN A 20 -2.31 -8.86 13.29
C ASN A 20 -0.78 -8.74 13.44
N ILE A 21 -0.08 -8.42 12.37
CA ILE A 21 1.38 -8.26 12.42
C ILE A 21 1.76 -7.03 13.26
N MET A 22 1.07 -5.91 13.07
CA MET A 22 1.32 -4.70 13.86
C MET A 22 1.11 -4.97 15.35
N LYS A 23 0.06 -5.70 15.70
CA LYS A 23 -0.21 -6.08 17.09
C LYS A 23 0.95 -6.89 17.67
N LYS A 24 1.48 -7.85 16.91
CA LYS A 24 2.64 -8.65 17.33
C LYS A 24 3.89 -7.79 17.50
N MET A 25 4.02 -6.74 16.71
CA MET A 25 5.13 -5.79 16.80
C MET A 25 4.94 -4.74 17.90
N GLY A 26 3.83 -4.80 18.64
CA GLY A 26 3.51 -3.84 19.68
C GLY A 26 3.05 -2.49 19.16
N MET A 27 2.51 -2.45 17.95
CA MET A 27 2.08 -1.21 17.27
C MET A 27 0.57 -1.15 17.13
N GLU A 28 0.02 0.04 17.27
CA GLU A 28 -1.40 0.29 17.00
C GLU A 28 -1.59 0.81 15.58
N MET A 29 -2.72 0.47 14.96
CA MET A 29 -3.04 0.97 13.62
C MET A 29 -3.32 2.47 13.63
N LYS A 30 -4.06 2.94 14.63
CA LYS A 30 -4.47 4.34 14.72
C LYS A 30 -3.25 5.26 14.72
N GLY A 31 -3.20 6.18 13.76
CA GLY A 31 -2.14 7.17 13.64
C GLY A 31 -0.85 6.66 13.00
N THR A 32 -0.74 5.35 12.74
CA THR A 32 0.45 4.79 12.08
C THR A 32 0.38 5.04 10.59
N ASP A 33 1.50 5.45 10.00
CA ASP A 33 1.55 5.82 8.59
C ASP A 33 1.72 4.60 7.68
N VAL A 34 1.10 4.68 6.50
CA VAL A 34 1.14 3.62 5.50
C VAL A 34 1.15 4.22 4.11
N ALA A 35 1.88 3.57 3.20
CA ALA A 35 1.87 3.89 1.77
C ALA A 35 1.34 2.68 1.01
N VAL A 36 0.44 2.92 0.05
CA VAL A 36 -0.16 1.87 -0.78
C VAL A 36 0.21 2.14 -2.24
N GLN A 37 0.97 1.23 -2.84
CA GLN A 37 1.32 1.32 -4.25
C GLN A 37 0.25 0.62 -5.08
N GLY A 38 -0.38 1.38 -5.95
CA GLY A 38 -1.44 0.84 -6.81
C GLY A 38 -2.83 1.15 -6.27
N MET A 39 -3.65 1.78 -7.11
CA MET A 39 -5.05 2.12 -6.76
C MET A 39 -6.03 1.44 -7.70
N GLY A 40 -5.71 0.21 -8.09
CA GLY A 40 -6.68 -0.67 -8.73
C GLY A 40 -7.68 -1.19 -7.70
N ASN A 41 -8.41 -2.24 -8.03
CA ASN A 41 -9.47 -2.74 -7.14
C ASN A 41 -8.95 -3.13 -5.76
N VAL A 42 -7.86 -3.90 -5.70
CA VAL A 42 -7.31 -4.36 -4.42
C VAL A 42 -6.70 -3.20 -3.64
N GLY A 43 -5.88 -2.37 -4.31
CA GLY A 43 -5.22 -1.23 -3.66
C GLY A 43 -6.22 -0.22 -3.11
N SER A 44 -7.25 0.11 -3.88
CA SER A 44 -8.29 1.04 -3.44
C SER A 44 -9.04 0.54 -2.21
N ILE A 45 -9.42 -0.74 -2.23
CA ILE A 45 -10.13 -1.35 -1.09
C ILE A 45 -9.21 -1.40 0.13
N THR A 46 -7.95 -1.78 -0.06
CA THR A 46 -6.97 -1.82 1.01
C THR A 46 -6.78 -0.44 1.65
N ALA A 47 -6.56 0.60 0.83
CA ALA A 47 -6.40 1.96 1.32
C ALA A 47 -7.63 2.42 2.10
N LYS A 48 -8.83 2.12 1.59
CA LYS A 48 -10.09 2.43 2.26
C LYS A 48 -10.17 1.79 3.65
N LEU A 49 -9.89 0.49 3.72
CA LEU A 49 -10.02 -0.26 4.97
C LEU A 49 -8.97 0.17 6.00
N LEU A 50 -7.73 0.40 5.56
CA LEU A 50 -6.68 0.88 6.45
C LEU A 50 -7.02 2.28 6.99
N HIS A 51 -7.55 3.15 6.13
CA HIS A 51 -8.02 4.47 6.56
C HIS A 51 -9.14 4.35 7.60
N GLN A 52 -10.10 3.45 7.38
CA GLN A 52 -11.19 3.23 8.33
C GLN A 52 -10.72 2.71 9.69
N GLU A 53 -9.59 2.00 9.71
CA GLU A 53 -8.97 1.53 10.96
C GLU A 53 -8.14 2.62 11.65
N GLY A 54 -8.14 3.82 11.11
CA GLY A 54 -7.43 4.96 11.71
C GLY A 54 -5.99 5.11 11.29
N MET A 55 -5.52 4.33 10.33
CA MET A 55 -4.17 4.51 9.80
C MET A 55 -4.08 5.78 8.97
N LYS A 56 -2.90 6.38 9.00
CA LYS A 56 -2.61 7.57 8.22
C LYS A 56 -2.05 7.13 6.87
N VAL A 57 -2.91 7.14 5.84
CA VAL A 57 -2.47 6.78 4.47
C VAL A 57 -1.80 8.00 3.86
N VAL A 58 -0.47 8.04 3.93
CA VAL A 58 0.30 9.21 3.53
C VAL A 58 0.63 9.23 2.04
N ALA A 59 0.58 8.08 1.37
CA ALA A 59 0.88 8.02 -0.06
C ALA A 59 0.08 6.91 -0.73
N VAL A 60 -0.38 7.18 -1.94
CA VAL A 60 -0.99 6.20 -2.84
C VAL A 60 -0.49 6.48 -4.25
N SER A 61 -0.52 5.47 -5.12
CA SER A 61 -0.09 5.62 -6.50
C SER A 61 -0.94 4.78 -7.45
N ASP A 62 -0.91 5.17 -8.72
CA ASP A 62 -1.44 4.38 -9.84
C ASP A 62 -0.44 4.45 -11.00
N VAL A 63 -0.87 4.04 -12.20
CA VAL A 63 0.02 4.04 -13.37
C VAL A 63 0.51 5.44 -13.75
N SER A 64 -0.19 6.49 -13.32
CA SER A 64 0.18 7.88 -13.63
C SER A 64 1.17 8.48 -12.64
N GLY A 65 1.49 7.78 -11.56
CA GLY A 65 2.38 8.25 -10.50
C GLY A 65 1.70 8.24 -9.14
N GLY A 66 2.31 8.89 -8.17
CA GLY A 66 1.83 8.91 -6.81
C GLY A 66 1.55 10.30 -6.26
N VAL A 67 0.84 10.32 -5.14
CA VAL A 67 0.58 11.52 -4.36
C VAL A 67 0.97 11.24 -2.90
N TYR A 68 1.49 12.26 -2.24
CA TYR A 68 1.99 12.14 -0.88
C TYR A 68 1.54 13.34 -0.05
N LYS A 69 1.17 13.05 1.20
CA LYS A 69 0.83 14.09 2.17
C LYS A 69 1.20 13.59 3.56
N LYS A 70 2.15 14.25 4.19
CA LYS A 70 2.72 13.81 5.47
C LYS A 70 1.66 13.58 6.55
N ASP A 71 0.64 14.44 6.62
CA ASP A 71 -0.41 14.36 7.64
C ASP A 71 -1.54 13.39 7.26
N GLY A 72 -1.43 12.72 6.14
CA GLY A 72 -2.42 11.79 5.64
C GLY A 72 -3.28 12.38 4.55
N LEU A 73 -3.51 11.58 3.50
CA LEU A 73 -4.36 11.95 2.37
C LEU A 73 -5.84 11.79 2.73
N ASP A 74 -6.67 12.53 2.03
CA ASP A 74 -8.13 12.39 2.12
C ASP A 74 -8.56 11.20 1.27
N ILE A 75 -8.51 10.02 1.84
CA ILE A 75 -8.82 8.79 1.11
C ILE A 75 -10.25 8.76 0.59
N PRO A 76 -11.28 9.15 1.36
CA PRO A 76 -12.63 9.23 0.80
C PRO A 76 -12.71 10.13 -0.44
N ALA A 77 -12.04 11.28 -0.45
CA ALA A 77 -12.02 12.18 -1.60
C ALA A 77 -11.33 11.56 -2.81
N ILE A 78 -10.19 10.88 -2.59
CA ILE A 78 -9.46 10.18 -3.66
C ILE A 78 -10.35 9.09 -4.27
N LEU A 79 -10.99 8.29 -3.45
CA LEU A 79 -11.85 7.20 -3.91
C LEU A 79 -13.05 7.74 -4.69
N ALA A 80 -13.65 8.83 -4.23
CA ALA A 80 -14.75 9.47 -4.92
C ALA A 80 -14.31 9.99 -6.31
N TYR A 81 -13.14 10.63 -6.37
CA TYR A 81 -12.58 11.14 -7.62
C TYR A 81 -12.30 9.99 -8.60
N LEU A 82 -11.62 8.94 -8.15
CA LEU A 82 -11.29 7.79 -9.01
C LEU A 82 -12.55 7.03 -9.46
N GLY A 83 -13.57 7.01 -8.62
CA GLY A 83 -14.82 6.31 -8.91
C GLY A 83 -15.76 7.05 -9.87
N LYS A 84 -15.54 8.34 -10.08
CA LYS A 84 -16.40 9.17 -10.95
C LYS A 84 -16.29 8.78 -12.41
N ASP A 85 -15.10 8.43 -12.88
CA ASP A 85 -14.83 8.10 -14.28
C ASP A 85 -13.65 7.15 -14.32
N ARG A 86 -13.76 6.10 -15.11
CA ARG A 86 -12.68 5.12 -15.31
C ARG A 86 -11.38 5.75 -15.80
N LYS A 87 -11.48 6.89 -16.49
CA LYS A 87 -10.34 7.60 -17.04
C LYS A 87 -9.61 8.44 -15.99
N ASN A 88 -10.22 8.65 -14.82
CA ASN A 88 -9.60 9.44 -13.77
C ASN A 88 -8.40 8.70 -13.17
N LEU A 89 -7.24 9.36 -13.24
CA LEU A 89 -6.01 8.88 -12.66
C LEU A 89 -5.51 9.90 -11.63
N LEU A 90 -4.64 9.47 -10.75
CA LEU A 90 -4.12 10.33 -9.68
C LEU A 90 -3.39 11.56 -10.22
N SER A 91 -2.88 11.52 -11.46
CA SER A 91 -2.26 12.69 -12.08
C SER A 91 -3.22 13.87 -12.22
N GLY A 92 -4.53 13.63 -12.22
CA GLY A 92 -5.55 14.69 -12.28
C GLY A 92 -6.16 15.04 -10.93
N TYR A 93 -5.71 14.40 -9.86
CA TYR A 93 -6.23 14.65 -8.52
C TYR A 93 -5.44 15.74 -7.81
N GLU A 94 -6.14 16.57 -7.05
CA GLU A 94 -5.53 17.62 -6.23
C GLU A 94 -6.18 17.69 -4.87
N GLU A 95 -5.38 17.89 -3.85
CA GLU A 95 -5.85 18.31 -2.52
C GLU A 95 -4.79 19.19 -1.88
N GLU A 96 -5.20 20.04 -0.96
CA GLU A 96 -4.30 20.98 -0.31
C GLU A 96 -3.25 20.23 0.52
N GLY A 97 -2.01 20.64 0.39
CA GLY A 97 -0.91 20.08 1.16
C GLY A 97 -0.26 18.82 0.58
N MET A 98 -0.80 18.30 -0.53
CA MET A 98 -0.19 17.13 -1.16
C MET A 98 0.96 17.52 -2.08
N THR A 99 1.86 16.58 -2.32
CA THR A 99 2.90 16.66 -3.34
C THR A 99 2.82 15.46 -4.25
N ARG A 100 3.39 15.59 -5.47
CA ARG A 100 3.44 14.48 -6.42
C ARG A 100 4.77 13.75 -6.29
N ILE A 101 4.70 12.43 -6.33
CA ILE A 101 5.88 11.56 -6.25
C ILE A 101 5.79 10.50 -7.34
N THR A 102 6.90 9.86 -7.65
CA THR A 102 6.92 8.71 -8.57
C THR A 102 6.57 7.43 -7.81
N ASN A 103 6.28 6.36 -8.55
CA ASN A 103 6.07 5.04 -7.94
C ASN A 103 7.34 4.55 -7.24
N GLU A 104 8.50 4.83 -7.80
CA GLU A 104 9.79 4.49 -7.20
C GLU A 104 9.98 5.22 -5.87
N GLU A 105 9.67 6.51 -5.85
CA GLU A 105 9.76 7.31 -4.63
C GLU A 105 8.80 6.80 -3.55
N LEU A 106 7.60 6.36 -3.95
CA LEU A 106 6.63 5.81 -2.99
C LEU A 106 7.19 4.58 -2.27
N LEU A 107 7.81 3.66 -3.02
CA LEU A 107 8.38 2.44 -2.44
C LEU A 107 9.50 2.74 -1.45
N GLU A 108 10.20 3.86 -1.62
CA GLU A 108 11.36 4.24 -0.80
C GLU A 108 11.02 5.17 0.36
N LEU A 109 9.73 5.48 0.55
CA LEU A 109 9.32 6.38 1.64
C LEU A 109 9.62 5.79 3.03
N PRO A 110 10.02 6.63 3.99
CA PRO A 110 10.26 6.19 5.36
C PRO A 110 8.96 6.03 6.14
N VAL A 111 8.05 5.20 5.63
CA VAL A 111 6.78 4.90 6.28
C VAL A 111 6.92 3.69 7.19
N THR A 112 5.99 3.53 8.11
CA THR A 112 5.97 2.35 8.97
C THR A 112 5.55 1.13 8.17
N VAL A 113 4.48 1.25 7.37
CA VAL A 113 3.93 0.14 6.60
C VAL A 113 3.92 0.49 5.12
N LEU A 114 4.39 -0.44 4.29
CA LEU A 114 4.35 -0.32 2.84
C LEU A 114 3.52 -1.47 2.28
N VAL A 115 2.54 -1.15 1.45
CA VAL A 115 1.66 -2.15 0.83
C VAL A 115 1.80 -2.07 -0.69
N PRO A 116 2.63 -2.94 -1.29
CA PRO A 116 2.70 -3.03 -2.75
C PRO A 116 1.48 -3.82 -3.26
N ALA A 117 0.59 -3.14 -3.98
CA ALA A 117 -0.69 -3.70 -4.46
C ALA A 117 -0.87 -3.53 -5.97
N ALA A 118 0.20 -3.24 -6.69
CA ALA A 118 0.17 -3.05 -8.15
C ALA A 118 0.60 -4.32 -8.89
N LEU A 119 1.78 -4.31 -9.47
CA LEU A 119 2.29 -5.40 -10.29
C LEU A 119 3.27 -6.29 -9.53
N GLU A 120 3.58 -7.45 -10.12
CA GLU A 120 4.58 -8.35 -9.57
C GLU A 120 5.99 -7.73 -9.63
N ASN A 121 6.89 -8.22 -8.78
CA ASN A 121 8.31 -7.87 -8.79
C ASN A 121 8.60 -6.36 -8.65
N GLN A 122 7.72 -5.63 -7.97
CA GLN A 122 7.94 -4.21 -7.71
C GLN A 122 9.12 -3.98 -6.77
N ILE A 123 9.34 -4.89 -5.83
CA ILE A 123 10.48 -4.84 -4.92
C ILE A 123 11.44 -5.96 -5.35
N ASN A 124 12.64 -5.57 -5.75
CA ASN A 124 13.62 -6.46 -6.38
C ASN A 124 15.03 -6.13 -5.89
N GLY A 125 16.03 -6.82 -6.44
CA GLY A 125 17.41 -6.65 -6.03
C GLY A 125 17.97 -5.24 -6.25
N THR A 126 17.39 -4.45 -7.16
CA THR A 126 17.87 -3.10 -7.45
C THR A 126 17.32 -2.05 -6.48
N ASN A 127 16.15 -2.27 -5.88
CA ASN A 127 15.52 -1.27 -5.00
C ASN A 127 15.33 -1.71 -3.56
N ALA A 128 15.46 -3.00 -3.26
CA ALA A 128 15.23 -3.51 -1.89
C ALA A 128 16.10 -2.81 -0.85
N ASP A 129 17.33 -2.48 -1.21
CA ASP A 129 18.26 -1.80 -0.31
C ASP A 129 17.81 -0.38 0.04
N LYS A 130 16.98 0.23 -0.81
CA LYS A 130 16.47 1.58 -0.63
C LYS A 130 15.15 1.64 0.15
N ILE A 131 14.55 0.48 0.43
CA ILE A 131 13.29 0.42 1.18
C ILE A 131 13.54 0.84 2.63
N GLN A 132 12.74 1.76 3.11
CA GLN A 132 12.86 2.30 4.46
C GLN A 132 11.70 1.92 5.37
N ALA A 133 10.67 1.25 4.85
CA ALA A 133 9.53 0.81 5.63
C ALA A 133 9.96 -0.21 6.68
N LYS A 134 9.23 -0.28 7.78
CA LYS A 134 9.48 -1.27 8.84
C LYS A 134 8.77 -2.58 8.57
N LEU A 135 7.64 -2.52 7.89
CA LEU A 135 6.80 -3.66 7.58
C LEU A 135 6.30 -3.55 6.13
N ILE A 136 6.44 -4.61 5.38
CA ILE A 136 5.83 -4.73 4.05
C ILE A 136 4.71 -5.76 4.15
N VAL A 137 3.50 -5.40 3.70
CA VAL A 137 2.38 -6.33 3.61
C VAL A 137 2.03 -6.47 2.13
N GLU A 138 2.24 -7.66 1.59
CA GLU A 138 2.04 -7.92 0.18
C GLU A 138 0.55 -8.10 -0.15
N ALA A 139 0.03 -7.23 -1.00
CA ALA A 139 -1.35 -7.27 -1.47
C ALA A 139 -1.44 -7.70 -2.94
N ALA A 140 -0.35 -7.59 -3.67
CA ALA A 140 -0.25 -8.06 -5.04
C ALA A 140 0.36 -9.45 -5.07
N ASN A 141 0.17 -10.15 -6.19
CA ASN A 141 0.73 -11.48 -6.37
C ASN A 141 2.25 -11.39 -6.58
N ILE A 142 3.02 -11.87 -5.60
CA ILE A 142 4.49 -11.92 -5.62
C ILE A 142 5.14 -10.58 -6.01
N PRO A 143 4.90 -9.49 -5.26
CA PRO A 143 5.51 -8.20 -5.58
C PRO A 143 7.00 -8.13 -5.23
N THR A 144 7.50 -9.03 -4.39
CA THR A 144 8.88 -9.06 -3.91
C THR A 144 9.62 -10.25 -4.49
N THR A 145 10.79 -10.02 -5.07
CA THR A 145 11.63 -11.10 -5.64
C THR A 145 12.42 -11.82 -4.54
N PRO A 146 12.92 -13.05 -4.80
CA PRO A 146 13.75 -13.76 -3.81
C PRO A 146 15.01 -13.00 -3.41
N GLU A 147 15.66 -12.29 -4.35
CA GLU A 147 16.85 -11.47 -4.04
C GLU A 147 16.48 -10.33 -3.09
N ALA A 148 15.32 -9.70 -3.34
CA ALA A 148 14.83 -8.63 -2.48
C ALA A 148 14.51 -9.15 -1.08
N ASP A 149 13.87 -10.33 -0.97
CA ASP A 149 13.55 -10.94 0.34
C ASP A 149 14.79 -11.08 1.22
N GLU A 150 15.90 -11.52 0.62
CA GLU A 150 17.16 -11.67 1.33
C GLU A 150 17.68 -10.33 1.85
N ILE A 151 17.65 -9.30 0.99
CA ILE A 151 18.11 -7.96 1.36
C ILE A 151 17.24 -7.37 2.46
N LEU A 152 15.92 -7.48 2.34
CA LEU A 152 14.97 -6.96 3.32
C LEU A 152 15.14 -7.64 4.68
N ARG A 153 15.33 -8.95 4.68
CA ARG A 153 15.56 -9.71 5.90
C ARG A 153 16.81 -9.25 6.62
N ARG A 154 17.91 -9.01 5.89
CA ARG A 154 19.15 -8.49 6.46
C ARG A 154 18.97 -7.11 7.07
N LYS A 155 18.09 -6.31 6.50
CA LYS A 155 17.77 -4.96 7.00
C LYS A 155 16.82 -5.00 8.20
N GLY A 156 16.28 -6.15 8.55
CA GLY A 156 15.33 -6.29 9.64
C GLY A 156 13.91 -5.83 9.29
N ILE A 157 13.58 -5.81 7.99
CA ILE A 157 12.24 -5.45 7.52
C ILE A 157 11.39 -6.71 7.44
N ASP A 158 10.26 -6.71 8.14
CA ASP A 158 9.32 -7.82 8.11
C ASP A 158 8.48 -7.76 6.84
N VAL A 159 8.31 -8.92 6.20
CA VAL A 159 7.46 -9.06 5.00
C VAL A 159 6.36 -10.05 5.33
N ALA A 160 5.11 -9.60 5.27
CA ALA A 160 3.95 -10.42 5.53
C ALA A 160 3.17 -10.66 4.24
N VAL A 161 2.66 -11.87 4.08
CA VAL A 161 1.82 -12.26 2.95
C VAL A 161 0.46 -12.67 3.48
N ASP A 162 -0.59 -12.22 2.81
CA ASP A 162 -1.96 -12.63 3.16
C ASP A 162 -2.27 -13.96 2.50
N PHE A 163 -2.03 -15.05 3.22
CA PHE A 163 -2.30 -16.40 2.73
C PHE A 163 -3.79 -16.71 2.63
N ILE A 164 -4.61 -16.08 3.47
CA ILE A 164 -6.05 -16.35 3.52
C ILE A 164 -6.72 -15.94 2.22
N SER A 165 -6.38 -14.77 1.69
CA SER A 165 -6.96 -14.27 0.45
C SER A 165 -6.46 -14.97 -0.80
N ASN A 166 -5.36 -15.73 -0.68
CA ASN A 166 -4.78 -16.49 -1.79
C ASN A 166 -5.25 -17.94 -1.86
N LEU A 167 -6.08 -18.37 -0.92
CA LEU A 167 -6.72 -19.67 -0.94
C LEU A 167 -8.05 -19.61 -1.74
#